data_4ecb43fbf4f496835830a7888855e85a
#
_entry.id   4ecb43fbf4f496835830a7888855e85a
#
_cell.length_a   1.000
_cell.length_b   1.000
_cell.length_c   1.000
_cell.angle_alpha   90.00
_cell.angle_beta   90.00
_cell.angle_gamma   90.00
#
_symmetry.space_group_name_H-M   'P 1'
#
loop_
_entity.id
_entity.type
_entity.pdbx_description
1 polymer ?
#
loop_
_entity_poly.entity_id
_entity_poly.type
_entity_poly.pdbx_seq_one_letter_code
_entity_poly.pdbx_strand_id
1 'polypeptide(L)'
;MGAKKRRVALVLGGGGARGIAHIGAIGELERRGFEIAAVAGTSMGALVGGMYAAGHLEPFREWMCALDRYKVFSLVDFAFSSEGLVKGDRVIAAMKELVPDVRIERMPLPFAAVAADLLTGREVVLDSGGLYDAILSLIHI
;
A
#
# COMPACT_ATOMS: atom_id res chain seq x y z
N MET A 1 34.16 10.20 -3.55
CA MET A 1 33.00 10.92 -4.17
C MET A 1 31.86 9.89 -4.28
N GLY A 2 30.82 10.02 -3.46
CA GLY A 2 29.67 9.11 -3.51
C GLY A 2 28.92 9.27 -4.82
N ALA A 3 28.59 8.17 -5.50
CA ALA A 3 27.77 8.18 -6.69
C ALA A 3 26.44 8.87 -6.38
N LYS A 4 26.03 9.84 -7.18
CA LYS A 4 24.78 10.56 -7.03
C LYS A 4 23.64 9.54 -7.14
N LYS A 5 22.90 9.31 -6.05
CA LYS A 5 21.75 8.40 -6.04
C LYS A 5 20.73 8.85 -7.09
N ARG A 6 20.20 7.91 -7.84
CA ARG A 6 19.14 8.20 -8.84
C ARG A 6 17.82 8.31 -8.09
N ARG A 7 17.26 9.52 -8.02
CA ARG A 7 15.95 9.76 -7.41
C ARG A 7 14.83 9.38 -8.37
N VAL A 8 13.86 8.63 -7.88
CA VAL A 8 12.70 8.17 -8.68
C VAL A 8 11.40 8.37 -7.90
N ALA A 9 10.32 8.63 -8.60
CA ALA A 9 8.96 8.47 -8.09
C ALA A 9 8.49 7.06 -8.44
N LEU A 10 7.91 6.36 -7.49
CA LEU A 10 7.46 4.98 -7.66
C LEU A 10 5.94 4.93 -7.80
N VAL A 11 5.46 4.30 -8.85
CA VAL A 11 4.03 4.06 -9.07
C VAL A 11 3.76 2.57 -9.03
N LEU A 12 2.89 2.15 -8.10
CA LEU A 12 2.58 0.75 -7.83
C LEU A 12 1.15 0.43 -8.25
N GLY A 13 1.00 -0.44 -9.24
CA GLY A 13 -0.30 -0.91 -9.70
C GLY A 13 -0.97 -1.87 -8.71
N GLY A 14 -2.22 -2.19 -8.98
CA GLY A 14 -2.96 -3.22 -8.25
C GLY A 14 -2.43 -4.63 -8.52
N GLY A 15 -3.29 -5.63 -8.43
CA GLY A 15 -2.95 -7.02 -8.78
C GLY A 15 -3.34 -8.04 -7.71
N GLY A 16 -4.13 -7.64 -6.74
CA GLY A 16 -4.56 -8.50 -5.64
C GLY A 16 -3.35 -9.08 -4.90
N ALA A 17 -3.39 -10.36 -4.57
CA ALA A 17 -2.29 -11.05 -3.87
C ALA A 17 -0.93 -10.95 -4.60
N ARG A 18 -0.93 -10.85 -5.93
CA ARG A 18 0.30 -10.71 -6.73
C ARG A 18 1.00 -9.38 -6.47
N GLY A 19 0.27 -8.34 -6.05
CA GLY A 19 0.84 -7.03 -5.71
C GLY A 19 1.81 -7.06 -4.51
N ILE A 20 1.81 -8.14 -3.72
CA ILE A 20 2.82 -8.35 -2.66
C ILE A 20 4.24 -8.37 -3.24
N ALA A 21 4.40 -8.74 -4.52
CA ALA A 21 5.69 -8.69 -5.21
C ALA A 21 6.31 -7.27 -5.26
N HIS A 22 5.52 -6.22 -5.08
CA HIS A 22 6.03 -4.85 -4.96
C HIS A 22 7.04 -4.69 -3.81
N ILE A 23 6.91 -5.47 -2.73
CA ILE A 23 7.87 -5.46 -1.62
C ILE A 23 9.27 -5.81 -2.11
N GLY A 24 9.37 -6.89 -2.90
CA GLY A 24 10.64 -7.32 -3.50
C GLY A 24 11.19 -6.31 -4.51
N ALA A 25 10.30 -5.70 -5.32
CA ALA A 25 10.68 -4.69 -6.30
C ALA A 25 11.27 -3.43 -5.63
N ILE A 26 10.66 -2.96 -4.53
CA ILE A 26 11.16 -1.84 -3.74
C ILE A 26 12.56 -2.16 -3.21
N GLY A 27 12.73 -3.31 -2.57
CA GLY A 27 14.03 -3.72 -2.02
C GLY A 27 15.12 -3.82 -3.08
N GLU A 28 14.78 -4.32 -4.29
CA GLU A 28 15.74 -4.40 -5.39
C GLU A 28 16.12 -3.03 -5.95
N LEU A 29 15.18 -2.09 -6.04
CA LEU A 29 15.47 -0.73 -6.45
C LEU A 29 16.44 -0.07 -5.47
N GLU A 30 16.20 -0.17 -4.17
CA GLU A 30 17.08 0.38 -3.13
C GLU A 30 18.46 -0.28 -3.18
N ARG A 31 18.52 -1.62 -3.34
CA ARG A 31 19.79 -2.36 -3.47
C ARG A 31 20.60 -1.90 -4.68
N ARG A 32 19.94 -1.48 -5.76
CA ARG A 32 20.59 -0.90 -6.95
C ARG A 32 20.94 0.58 -6.81
N GLY A 33 20.74 1.17 -5.63
CA GLY A 33 21.12 2.55 -5.35
C GLY A 33 20.13 3.59 -5.86
N PHE A 34 18.87 3.20 -6.13
CA PHE A 34 17.80 4.17 -6.36
C PHE A 34 17.32 4.74 -5.02
N GLU A 35 17.00 6.02 -5.03
CA GLU A 35 16.34 6.72 -3.92
C GLU A 35 14.89 6.97 -4.31
N ILE A 36 13.97 6.33 -3.61
CA ILE A 36 12.53 6.54 -3.84
C ILE A 36 12.14 7.84 -3.13
N ALA A 37 11.72 8.83 -3.90
CA ALA A 37 11.44 10.18 -3.42
C ALA A 37 9.94 10.47 -3.21
N ALA A 38 9.07 9.67 -3.82
CA ALA A 38 7.62 9.73 -3.67
C ALA A 38 7.00 8.41 -4.12
N VAL A 39 5.82 8.09 -3.62
CA VAL A 39 5.08 6.88 -3.97
C VAL A 39 3.64 7.20 -4.30
N ALA A 40 3.12 6.61 -5.36
CA ALA A 40 1.69 6.54 -5.64
C ALA A 40 1.28 5.07 -5.85
N GLY A 41 0.07 4.73 -5.47
CA GLY A 41 -0.38 3.35 -5.63
C GLY A 41 -1.89 3.19 -5.69
N THR A 42 -2.33 2.08 -6.26
CA THR A 42 -3.74 1.67 -6.26
C THR A 42 -3.89 0.25 -5.75
N SER A 43 -4.97 -0.04 -5.01
CA SER A 43 -5.25 -1.36 -4.43
C SER A 43 -4.06 -1.88 -3.61
N MET A 44 -3.57 -3.09 -3.87
CA MET A 44 -2.39 -3.65 -3.19
C MET A 44 -1.14 -2.77 -3.33
N GLY A 45 -1.00 -2.07 -4.46
CA GLY A 45 0.09 -1.10 -4.65
C GLY A 45 0.00 0.10 -3.71
N ALA A 46 -1.22 0.55 -3.37
CA ALA A 46 -1.42 1.59 -2.35
C ALA A 46 -1.09 1.08 -0.94
N LEU A 47 -1.45 -0.17 -0.63
CA LEU A 47 -1.14 -0.79 0.65
C LEU A 47 0.38 -0.92 0.85
N VAL A 48 1.06 -1.58 -0.08
CA VAL A 48 2.53 -1.76 -0.01
C VAL A 48 3.25 -0.42 -0.06
N GLY A 49 2.84 0.47 -0.97
CA GLY A 49 3.44 1.80 -1.13
C GLY A 49 3.22 2.69 0.09
N GLY A 50 2.04 2.63 0.70
CA GLY A 50 1.72 3.35 1.93
C GLY A 50 2.55 2.87 3.12
N MET A 51 2.70 1.55 3.29
CA MET A 51 3.57 0.99 4.32
C MET A 51 5.04 1.41 4.12
N TYR A 52 5.51 1.43 2.88
CA TYR A 52 6.85 1.91 2.56
C TYR A 52 7.02 3.40 2.85
N ALA A 53 6.09 4.24 2.38
CA ALA A 53 6.14 5.68 2.57
C ALA A 53 6.03 6.09 4.06
N ALA A 54 5.31 5.30 4.85
CA ALA A 54 5.21 5.46 6.30
C ALA A 54 6.45 4.96 7.08
N GLY A 55 7.40 4.29 6.41
CA GLY A 55 8.59 3.71 7.04
C GLY A 55 8.34 2.37 7.75
N HIS A 56 7.27 1.66 7.40
CA HIS A 56 6.84 0.42 8.06
C HIS A 56 6.81 -0.79 7.11
N LEU A 57 7.55 -0.75 5.99
CA LEU A 57 7.54 -1.85 5.03
C LEU A 57 8.05 -3.16 5.63
N GLU A 58 9.08 -3.11 6.47
CA GLU A 58 9.69 -4.32 7.03
C GLU A 58 8.77 -5.07 8.01
N PRO A 59 8.16 -4.44 9.02
CA PRO A 59 7.14 -5.09 9.86
C PRO A 59 5.98 -5.65 9.04
N PHE A 60 5.55 -4.92 8.01
CA PHE A 60 4.50 -5.38 7.11
C PHE A 60 4.93 -6.62 6.32
N ARG A 61 6.16 -6.63 5.79
CA ARG A 61 6.73 -7.78 5.08
C ARG A 61 6.79 -9.02 5.96
N GLU A 62 7.29 -8.88 7.19
CA GLU A 62 7.39 -9.97 8.14
C GLU A 62 6.01 -10.57 8.44
N TRP A 63 5.03 -9.72 8.69
CA TRP A 63 3.65 -10.12 8.92
C TRP A 63 3.05 -10.85 7.71
N MET A 64 3.23 -10.32 6.50
CA MET A 64 2.75 -10.94 5.27
C MET A 64 3.41 -12.31 5.02
N CYS A 65 4.70 -12.44 5.30
CA CYS A 65 5.44 -13.71 5.15
C CYS A 65 5.03 -14.76 6.21
N ALA A 66 4.55 -14.34 7.37
CA ALA A 66 4.06 -15.23 8.41
C ALA A 66 2.66 -15.79 8.11
N LEU A 67 1.92 -15.18 7.19
CA LEU A 67 0.62 -15.67 6.74
C LEU A 67 0.81 -16.85 5.77
N ASP A 68 0.03 -17.91 5.96
CA ASP A 68 -0.03 -18.94 4.94
C ASP A 68 -0.74 -18.42 3.66
N ARG A 69 -0.47 -19.09 2.54
CA ARG A 69 -0.98 -18.64 1.23
C ARG A 69 -2.52 -18.58 1.19
N TYR A 70 -3.21 -19.45 1.93
CA TYR A 70 -4.67 -19.44 2.00
C TYR A 70 -5.19 -18.19 2.72
N LYS A 71 -4.53 -17.78 3.79
CA LYS A 71 -4.85 -16.54 4.51
C LYS A 71 -4.56 -15.31 3.63
N VAL A 72 -3.44 -15.28 2.92
CA VAL A 72 -3.13 -14.20 1.99
C VAL A 72 -4.20 -14.08 0.90
N PHE A 73 -4.56 -15.19 0.22
CA PHE A 73 -5.63 -15.18 -0.75
C PHE A 73 -6.96 -14.76 -0.14
N SER A 74 -7.31 -15.28 1.02
CA SER A 74 -8.52 -14.92 1.75
C SER A 74 -8.58 -13.43 2.09
N LEU A 75 -7.48 -12.82 2.49
CA LEU A 75 -7.40 -11.40 2.80
C LEU A 75 -7.64 -10.52 1.57
N VAL A 76 -7.19 -10.97 0.40
CA VAL A 76 -7.25 -10.19 -0.83
C VAL A 76 -8.54 -10.44 -1.61
N ASP A 77 -8.97 -11.69 -1.75
CA ASP A 77 -10.19 -12.02 -2.49
C ASP A 77 -11.46 -11.51 -1.78
N PHE A 78 -11.43 -11.45 -0.45
CA PHE A 78 -12.55 -10.92 0.32
C PHE A 78 -12.66 -9.40 0.33
N ALA A 79 -11.59 -8.68 0.03
CA ALA A 79 -11.63 -7.21 -0.12
C ALA A 79 -12.49 -6.77 -1.31
N PHE A 80 -12.72 -7.64 -2.29
CA PHE A 80 -13.45 -7.36 -3.53
C PHE A 80 -14.86 -7.97 -3.60
N SER A 81 -15.36 -8.60 -2.54
CA SER A 81 -16.71 -9.14 -2.50
C SER A 81 -17.65 -8.25 -1.67
N SER A 82 -18.96 -8.29 -1.96
CA SER A 82 -19.98 -7.56 -1.18
C SER A 82 -20.01 -7.94 0.31
N GLU A 83 -19.52 -9.12 0.66
CA GLU A 83 -19.27 -9.56 2.04
C GLU A 83 -17.89 -9.12 2.57
N GLY A 84 -17.04 -8.57 1.71
CA GLY A 84 -15.67 -8.19 1.98
C GLY A 84 -15.51 -6.96 2.87
N LEU A 85 -16.53 -6.09 2.92
CA LEU A 85 -16.56 -4.91 3.79
C LEU A 85 -16.23 -5.25 5.25
N VAL A 86 -16.95 -6.24 5.83
CA VAL A 86 -16.78 -6.65 7.22
C VAL A 86 -15.44 -7.34 7.48
N LYS A 87 -14.85 -7.95 6.44
CA LYS A 87 -13.57 -8.67 6.55
C LYS A 87 -12.38 -7.79 6.28
N GLY A 88 -12.51 -6.80 5.39
CA GLY A 88 -11.52 -5.75 5.17
C GLY A 88 -11.22 -4.98 6.45
N ASP A 89 -12.24 -4.64 7.22
CA ASP A 89 -12.08 -3.98 8.52
C ASP A 89 -11.28 -4.81 9.52
N ARG A 90 -11.46 -6.13 9.54
CA ARG A 90 -10.67 -7.03 10.41
C ARG A 90 -9.20 -7.08 10.03
N VAL A 91 -8.92 -7.08 8.73
CA VAL A 91 -7.54 -7.04 8.23
C VAL A 91 -6.88 -5.73 8.61
N ILE A 92 -7.57 -4.63 8.37
CA ILE A 92 -7.07 -3.30 8.74
C ILE A 92 -6.91 -3.19 10.26
N ALA A 93 -7.82 -3.74 11.06
CA ALA A 93 -7.68 -3.77 12.52
C ALA A 93 -6.40 -4.52 12.94
N ALA A 94 -6.16 -5.71 12.38
CA ALA A 94 -4.93 -6.46 12.64
C ALA A 94 -3.67 -5.71 12.18
N MET A 95 -3.75 -5.00 11.06
CA MET A 95 -2.64 -4.18 10.57
C MET A 95 -2.39 -2.96 11.46
N LYS A 96 -3.44 -2.33 12.00
CA LYS A 96 -3.32 -1.19 12.94
C LYS A 96 -2.64 -1.57 14.25
N GLU A 97 -2.75 -2.82 14.69
CA GLU A 97 -2.01 -3.34 15.84
C GLU A 97 -0.50 -3.42 15.56
N LEU A 98 -0.14 -3.72 14.31
CA LEU A 98 1.24 -3.87 13.88
C LEU A 98 1.87 -2.53 13.46
N VAL A 99 1.14 -1.75 12.71
CA VAL A 99 1.55 -0.45 12.18
C VAL A 99 0.48 0.58 12.54
N PRO A 100 0.77 1.51 13.48
CA PRO A 100 -0.18 2.55 13.86
C PRO A 100 -0.66 3.35 12.65
N ASP A 101 -1.93 3.79 12.67
CA ASP A 101 -2.43 4.69 11.63
C ASP A 101 -1.67 6.01 11.65
N VAL A 102 -1.29 6.47 10.47
CA VAL A 102 -0.55 7.71 10.29
C VAL A 102 -1.30 8.61 9.32
N ARG A 103 -1.13 9.90 9.48
CA ARG A 103 -1.66 10.86 8.52
C ARG A 103 -0.73 10.95 7.32
N ILE A 104 -1.30 10.82 6.11
CA ILE A 104 -0.57 10.78 4.84
C ILE A 104 0.35 12.00 4.69
N GLU A 105 -0.16 13.18 4.99
CA GLU A 105 0.57 14.44 4.90
C GLU A 105 1.72 14.60 5.92
N ARG A 106 1.87 13.64 6.84
CA ARG A 106 2.94 13.59 7.86
C ARG A 106 3.91 12.44 7.67
N MET A 107 3.74 11.67 6.61
CA MET A 107 4.64 10.54 6.32
C MET A 107 6.05 11.02 5.94
N PRO A 108 7.09 10.20 6.19
CA PRO A 108 8.46 10.48 5.77
C PRO A 108 8.62 10.73 4.28
N LEU A 109 7.82 10.04 3.44
CA LEU A 109 7.79 10.23 1.99
C LEU A 109 6.40 10.68 1.54
N PRO A 110 6.33 11.57 0.52
CA PRO A 110 5.08 11.89 -0.15
C PRO A 110 4.40 10.62 -0.68
N PHE A 111 3.10 10.48 -0.37
CA PHE A 111 2.30 9.33 -0.78
C PHE A 111 0.94 9.77 -1.29
N ALA A 112 0.43 9.05 -2.30
CA ALA A 112 -0.94 9.17 -2.75
C ALA A 112 -1.54 7.79 -3.05
N ALA A 113 -2.74 7.54 -2.54
CA ALA A 113 -3.57 6.43 -2.98
C ALA A 113 -4.49 6.90 -4.11
N VAL A 114 -4.56 6.12 -5.18
CA VAL A 114 -5.33 6.48 -6.38
C VAL A 114 -6.47 5.49 -6.60
N ALA A 115 -7.69 6.01 -6.68
CA ALA A 115 -8.91 5.28 -6.91
C ALA A 115 -9.62 5.78 -8.18
N ALA A 116 -10.62 5.03 -8.64
CA ALA A 116 -11.56 5.47 -9.67
C ALA A 116 -12.97 5.54 -9.07
N ASP A 117 -13.61 6.68 -9.22
CA ASP A 117 -15.03 6.83 -8.89
C ASP A 117 -15.85 6.05 -9.92
N LEU A 118 -16.56 5.02 -9.47
CA LEU A 118 -17.31 4.13 -10.34
C LEU A 118 -18.53 4.80 -10.98
N LEU A 119 -19.07 5.86 -10.38
CA LEU A 119 -20.23 6.57 -10.92
C LEU A 119 -19.82 7.56 -12.01
N THR A 120 -18.70 8.23 -11.84
CA THR A 120 -18.26 9.30 -12.75
C THR A 120 -17.13 8.88 -13.67
N GLY A 121 -16.46 7.75 -13.38
CA GLY A 121 -15.25 7.30 -14.07
C GLY A 121 -14.03 8.19 -13.83
N ARG A 122 -14.09 9.10 -12.87
CA ARG A 122 -13.00 10.04 -12.57
C ARG A 122 -11.97 9.43 -11.63
N GLU A 123 -10.74 9.86 -11.81
CA GLU A 123 -9.66 9.59 -10.86
C GLU A 123 -9.89 10.35 -9.55
N VAL A 124 -9.69 9.66 -8.44
CA VAL A 124 -9.71 10.22 -7.09
C VAL A 124 -8.33 10.00 -6.46
N VAL A 125 -7.66 11.09 -6.12
CA VAL A 125 -6.34 11.05 -5.48
C VAL A 125 -6.51 11.35 -4.00
N LEU A 126 -6.05 10.43 -3.15
CA LEU A 126 -6.11 10.52 -1.69
C LEU A 126 -4.69 10.71 -1.16
N ASP A 127 -4.31 11.95 -0.92
CA ASP A 127 -2.97 12.38 -0.49
C ASP A 127 -2.93 13.02 0.89
N SER A 128 -4.03 12.93 1.62
CA SER A 128 -4.21 13.45 2.98
C SER A 128 -5.21 12.61 3.76
N GLY A 129 -5.22 12.77 5.08
CA GLY A 129 -6.08 12.00 5.98
C GLY A 129 -5.38 10.75 6.54
N GLY A 130 -6.16 9.82 7.11
CA GLY A 130 -5.66 8.56 7.63
C GLY A 130 -5.21 7.61 6.51
N LEU A 131 -4.06 6.98 6.68
CA LEU A 131 -3.55 6.03 5.68
C LEU A 131 -4.51 4.87 5.44
N TYR A 132 -5.01 4.27 6.51
CA TYR A 132 -5.92 3.13 6.40
C TYR A 132 -7.29 3.53 5.85
N ASP A 133 -7.77 4.73 6.16
CA ASP A 133 -9.00 5.25 5.58
C ASP A 133 -8.87 5.45 4.07
N ALA A 134 -7.74 5.98 3.61
CA ALA A 134 -7.44 6.10 2.19
C ALA A 134 -7.38 4.73 1.49
N ILE A 135 -6.70 3.73 2.10
CA ILE A 135 -6.61 2.37 1.56
C ILE A 135 -7.99 1.70 1.50
N LEU A 136 -8.81 1.84 2.56
CA LEU A 136 -10.17 1.30 2.58
C LEU A 136 -11.07 1.98 1.53
N SER A 137 -10.91 3.27 1.31
CA SER A 137 -11.66 4.01 0.30
C SER A 137 -11.47 3.44 -1.11
N LEU A 138 -10.32 2.81 -1.41
CA LEU A 138 -10.08 2.15 -2.71
C LEU A 138 -11.00 0.94 -2.96
N ILE A 139 -11.66 0.44 -1.93
CA ILE A 139 -12.57 -0.70 -1.99
C ILE A 139 -14.02 -0.22 -2.13
N HIS A 140 -14.30 1.05 -1.76
CA HIS A 140 -15.65 1.60 -1.60
C HIS A 140 -16.04 2.68 -2.61
N ILE A 141 -15.14 3.12 -3.44
CA ILE A 141 -15.39 4.19 -4.43
C ILE A 141 -15.93 3.62 -5.73
#